data_368764bd93831ec647765ab81f7bf336
#
_entry.id   368764bd93831ec647765ab81f7bf336
#
_cell.length_a   1.000
_cell.length_b   1.000
_cell.length_c   1.000
_cell.angle_alpha   90.00
_cell.angle_beta   90.00
_cell.angle_gamma   90.00
#
_symmetry.space_group_name_H-M   'P 1'
#
loop_
_entity.id
_entity.type
_entity.pdbx_description
1 polymer ?
#
loop_
_entity_poly.entity_id
_entity_poly.type
_entity_poly.pdbx_seq_one_letter_code
_entity_poly.pdbx_strand_id
1 'polypeptide(L)'
;MELDSKSKLRRYLESEKITGVLNNTKWERLFSELKKIEFTLDFQRKDLDEVEPAPTYWDSDLYHVLGGWEQIEWLNIRALISRNKGALVKPEIEDNTSLLISALEHAGTPYCLHNDGIRIWGYLRPGVSPEWAHT
;
A
#
# COMPACT_ATOMS: atom_id res chain seq x y z
N MET A 1 14.88 -12.95 9.85
CA MET A 1 16.00 -12.34 9.07
C MET A 1 15.74 -10.86 8.94
N GLU A 2 16.71 -10.04 9.26
CA GLU A 2 16.59 -8.59 9.07
C GLU A 2 17.16 -8.21 7.72
N LEU A 3 16.40 -7.42 6.97
CA LEU A 3 16.78 -6.95 5.63
C LEU A 3 17.21 -5.49 5.68
N ASP A 4 18.05 -5.16 6.66
CA ASP A 4 18.44 -3.80 6.99
C ASP A 4 19.58 -3.23 6.13
N SER A 5 20.15 -4.03 5.24
CA SER A 5 21.19 -3.58 4.32
C SER A 5 20.83 -3.94 2.88
N LYS A 6 21.38 -3.17 1.93
CA LYS A 6 21.16 -3.41 0.50
C LYS A 6 21.67 -4.80 0.08
N SER A 7 22.77 -5.25 0.63
CA SER A 7 23.33 -6.55 0.25
C SER A 7 22.50 -7.71 0.81
N LYS A 8 21.97 -7.59 2.02
CA LYS A 8 21.10 -8.61 2.60
C LYS A 8 19.78 -8.68 1.83
N LEU A 9 19.19 -7.54 1.51
CA LEU A 9 17.96 -7.46 0.74
C LEU A 9 18.16 -8.09 -0.64
N ARG A 10 19.22 -7.73 -1.35
CA ARG A 10 19.52 -8.28 -2.67
C ARG A 10 19.65 -9.81 -2.62
N ARG A 11 20.40 -10.34 -1.64
CA ARG A 11 20.58 -11.79 -1.49
C ARG A 11 19.27 -12.49 -1.20
N TYR A 12 18.43 -11.90 -0.38
CA TYR A 12 17.11 -12.45 -0.08
C TYR A 12 16.25 -12.51 -1.34
N LEU A 13 16.18 -11.41 -2.10
CA LEU A 13 15.39 -11.36 -3.34
C LEU A 13 15.88 -12.39 -4.36
N GLU A 14 17.19 -12.53 -4.52
CA GLU A 14 17.77 -13.51 -5.44
C GLU A 14 17.50 -14.94 -5.00
N SER A 15 17.69 -15.25 -3.72
CA SER A 15 17.51 -16.60 -3.20
C SER A 15 16.05 -17.05 -3.26
N GLU A 16 15.11 -16.15 -3.04
CA GLU A 16 13.68 -16.44 -3.09
C GLU A 16 13.05 -16.20 -4.47
N LYS A 17 13.84 -15.78 -5.44
CA LYS A 17 13.40 -15.48 -6.81
C LYS A 17 12.26 -14.46 -6.85
N ILE A 18 12.38 -13.41 -6.05
CA ILE A 18 11.38 -12.36 -5.93
C ILE A 18 11.66 -11.26 -6.95
N THR A 19 10.61 -10.80 -7.62
CA THR A 19 10.69 -9.75 -8.65
C THR A 19 10.24 -8.42 -8.07
N GLY A 20 11.02 -7.35 -8.29
CA GLY A 20 10.65 -6.00 -7.88
C GLY A 20 9.63 -5.39 -8.83
N VAL A 21 8.65 -4.69 -8.28
CA VAL A 21 7.63 -3.95 -9.03
C VAL A 21 7.90 -2.45 -8.98
N LEU A 22 8.22 -1.92 -7.80
CA LEU A 22 8.47 -0.50 -7.60
C LEU A 22 9.92 -0.25 -7.19
N ASN A 23 10.57 0.68 -7.88
CA ASN A 23 11.88 1.21 -7.48
C ASN A 23 11.71 2.46 -6.61
N ASN A 24 12.82 3.02 -6.13
CA ASN A 24 12.77 4.20 -5.27
C ASN A 24 12.07 5.39 -5.92
N THR A 25 12.30 5.64 -7.20
CA THR A 25 11.67 6.74 -7.92
C THR A 25 10.15 6.60 -7.95
N LYS A 26 9.67 5.38 -8.18
CA LYS A 26 8.22 5.11 -8.19
C LYS A 26 7.61 5.25 -6.80
N TRP A 27 8.29 4.79 -5.76
CA TRP A 27 7.83 4.99 -4.39
C TRP A 27 7.78 6.48 -4.02
N GLU A 28 8.78 7.26 -4.43
CA GLU A 28 8.80 8.71 -4.20
C GLU A 28 7.63 9.42 -4.87
N ARG A 29 7.32 9.05 -6.11
CA ARG A 29 6.18 9.62 -6.84
C ARG A 29 4.87 9.30 -6.14
N LEU A 30 4.70 8.05 -5.70
CA LEU A 30 3.52 7.64 -4.97
C LEU A 30 3.38 8.45 -3.67
N PHE A 31 4.46 8.54 -2.90
CA PHE A 31 4.48 9.32 -1.66
C PHE A 31 4.08 10.77 -1.89
N SER A 32 4.62 11.41 -2.95
CA SER A 32 4.28 12.78 -3.30
C SER A 32 2.80 12.95 -3.61
N GLU A 33 2.20 12.02 -4.34
CA GLU A 33 0.77 12.10 -4.66
C GLU A 33 -0.11 11.84 -3.45
N LEU A 34 0.25 10.88 -2.59
CA LEU A 34 -0.52 10.58 -1.39
C LEU A 34 -0.49 11.74 -0.38
N LYS A 35 0.62 12.48 -0.32
CA LYS A 35 0.71 13.67 0.55
C LYS A 35 -0.27 14.78 0.17
N LYS A 36 -0.70 14.84 -1.07
CA LYS A 36 -1.62 15.87 -1.54
C LYS A 36 -3.07 15.58 -1.15
N ILE A 37 -3.37 14.37 -0.70
CA ILE A 37 -4.72 13.97 -0.33
C ILE A 37 -5.08 14.63 1.01
N GLU A 38 -6.22 15.29 1.04
CA GLU A 38 -6.65 16.08 2.21
C GLU A 38 -7.54 15.31 3.19
N PHE A 39 -7.79 14.04 2.94
CA PHE A 39 -8.54 13.18 3.85
C PHE A 39 -7.66 12.04 4.34
N THR A 40 -8.08 11.40 5.44
CA THR A 40 -7.31 10.31 6.05
C THR A 40 -7.40 9.05 5.20
N LEU A 41 -6.24 8.47 4.90
CA LEU A 41 -6.12 7.15 4.31
C LEU A 41 -5.77 6.14 5.40
N ASP A 42 -6.24 4.91 5.24
CA ASP A 42 -5.85 3.80 6.11
C ASP A 42 -4.99 2.81 5.32
N PHE A 43 -3.99 2.26 5.98
CA PHE A 43 -2.98 1.41 5.36
C PHE A 43 -2.80 0.11 6.13
N GLN A 44 -2.52 -0.97 5.37
CA GLN A 44 -1.96 -2.21 5.90
C GLN A 44 -0.69 -2.50 5.13
N ARG A 45 0.41 -2.75 5.84
CA ARG A 45 1.72 -2.98 5.23
C ARG A 45 2.22 -4.37 5.58
N LYS A 46 2.67 -5.13 4.56
CA LYS A 46 3.41 -6.37 4.77
C LYS A 46 4.82 -6.21 4.24
N ASP A 47 5.80 -6.45 5.09
CA ASP A 47 7.20 -6.46 4.70
C ASP A 47 7.63 -7.87 4.25
N LEU A 48 8.70 -7.92 3.47
CA LEU A 48 9.21 -9.16 2.88
C LEU A 48 9.53 -10.24 3.91
N ASP A 49 10.09 -9.85 5.05
CA ASP A 49 10.56 -10.76 6.09
C ASP A 49 9.61 -10.88 7.27
N GLU A 50 8.39 -10.38 7.13
CA GLU A 50 7.42 -10.37 8.21
C GLU A 50 6.14 -11.09 7.81
N VAL A 51 5.33 -11.45 8.82
CA VAL A 51 4.01 -12.02 8.60
C VAL A 51 3.01 -10.93 8.21
N GLU A 52 1.88 -11.34 7.64
CA GLU A 52 0.83 -10.40 7.31
C GLU A 52 0.30 -9.70 8.56
N PRO A 53 -0.05 -8.40 8.47
CA PRO A 53 -0.70 -7.72 9.58
C PRO A 53 -2.07 -8.32 9.86
N ALA A 54 -2.55 -8.18 11.10
CA ALA A 54 -3.90 -8.60 11.44
C ALA A 54 -4.92 -7.91 10.53
N PRO A 55 -5.96 -8.61 10.03
CA PRO A 55 -6.93 -8.00 9.10
C PRO A 55 -7.65 -6.78 9.65
N THR A 56 -7.70 -6.64 10.97
CA THR A 56 -8.36 -5.52 11.65
C THR A 56 -7.41 -4.36 11.96
N TYR A 57 -6.11 -4.53 11.70
CA TYR A 57 -5.13 -3.48 12.00
C TYR A 57 -4.96 -2.55 10.79
N TRP A 58 -5.18 -1.26 11.00
CA TRP A 58 -4.98 -0.22 10.02
C TRP A 58 -4.17 0.93 10.64
N ASP A 59 -3.18 1.41 9.88
CA ASP A 59 -2.36 2.55 10.27
C ASP A 59 -2.76 3.74 9.39
N SER A 60 -2.92 4.91 9.98
CA SER A 60 -3.30 6.12 9.25
C SER A 60 -2.16 7.13 9.09
N ASP A 61 -0.95 6.79 9.53
CA ASP A 61 0.21 7.68 9.44
C ASP A 61 1.01 7.37 8.17
N LEU A 62 0.85 8.20 7.13
CA LEU A 62 1.53 8.03 5.86
C LEU A 62 3.06 8.01 6.01
N TYR A 63 3.62 8.87 6.84
CA TYR A 63 5.06 8.97 7.03
C TYR A 63 5.63 7.72 7.70
N HIS A 64 4.89 7.16 8.65
CA HIS A 64 5.27 5.92 9.31
C HIS A 64 5.16 4.75 8.34
N VAL A 65 4.05 4.67 7.60
CA VAL A 65 3.77 3.54 6.71
C VAL A 65 4.75 3.45 5.54
N LEU A 66 5.19 4.58 4.99
CA LEU A 66 6.11 4.59 3.85
C LEU A 66 7.58 4.75 4.23
N GLY A 67 7.91 4.77 5.53
CA GLY A 67 9.30 4.69 5.96
C GLY A 67 9.90 3.34 5.59
N GLY A 68 11.12 3.32 5.02
CA GLY A 68 11.77 2.08 4.62
C GLY A 68 10.99 1.31 3.57
N TRP A 69 10.48 1.97 2.57
CA TRP A 69 9.61 1.39 1.54
C TRP A 69 10.26 0.26 0.73
N GLU A 70 11.57 0.18 0.68
CA GLU A 70 12.29 -0.88 -0.04
C GLU A 70 12.04 -2.28 0.53
N GLN A 71 11.46 -2.37 1.73
CA GLN A 71 11.12 -3.64 2.37
C GLN A 71 9.66 -4.04 2.20
N ILE A 72 8.83 -3.16 1.65
CA ILE A 72 7.40 -3.42 1.49
C ILE A 72 7.15 -4.45 0.40
N GLU A 73 6.58 -5.60 0.78
CA GLU A 73 6.11 -6.59 -0.19
C GLU A 73 4.80 -6.13 -0.81
N TRP A 74 3.82 -5.74 0.01
CA TRP A 74 2.59 -5.12 -0.48
C TRP A 74 2.03 -4.11 0.53
N LEU A 75 1.20 -3.22 0.01
CA LEU A 75 0.56 -2.16 0.77
C LEU A 75 -0.91 -2.11 0.37
N ASN A 76 -1.80 -2.30 1.34
CA ASN A 76 -3.23 -2.07 1.13
C ASN A 76 -3.56 -0.65 1.55
N ILE A 77 -4.37 0.03 0.75
CA ILE A 77 -4.83 1.38 1.04
C ILE A 77 -6.34 1.44 0.87
N ARG A 78 -7.02 2.03 1.83
CA ARG A 78 -8.44 2.32 1.68
C ARG A 78 -8.72 3.80 1.98
N ALA A 79 -9.75 4.32 1.34
CA ALA A 79 -10.12 5.73 1.44
C ALA A 79 -11.59 5.85 1.88
N LEU A 80 -11.96 5.09 2.90
CA LEU A 80 -13.30 5.11 3.50
C LEU A 80 -13.29 6.00 4.73
N ILE A 81 -14.17 7.00 4.76
CA ILE A 81 -14.29 7.90 5.90
C ILE A 81 -15.65 7.63 6.56
N SER A 82 -15.62 7.31 7.86
CA SER A 82 -16.83 7.15 8.64
C SER A 82 -17.14 8.48 9.33
N ARG A 83 -18.33 9.04 9.07
CA ARG A 83 -18.78 10.27 9.70
C ARG A 83 -19.88 9.94 10.71
N ASN A 84 -19.64 10.24 11.97
CA ASN A 84 -20.62 10.06 13.03
C ASN A 84 -21.63 11.22 13.01
N LYS A 85 -22.91 10.90 12.82
CA LYS A 85 -23.99 11.90 12.77
C LYS A 85 -24.82 11.98 14.07
N GLY A 86 -24.37 11.33 15.13
CA GLY A 86 -25.06 11.31 16.42
C GLY A 86 -25.18 9.90 16.99
N ALA A 87 -25.49 9.82 18.30
CA ALA A 87 -25.42 8.56 19.05
C ALA A 87 -26.43 7.50 18.59
N LEU A 88 -27.53 7.91 17.97
CA LEU A 88 -28.62 7.01 17.57
C LEU A 88 -28.73 6.81 16.05
N VAL A 89 -27.78 7.33 15.29
CA VAL A 89 -27.79 7.28 13.83
C VAL A 89 -26.59 6.48 13.37
N LYS A 90 -26.77 5.59 12.38
CA LYS A 90 -25.65 4.86 11.78
C LYS A 90 -24.64 5.84 11.20
N PRO A 91 -23.33 5.61 11.39
CA PRO A 91 -22.31 6.44 10.75
C PRO A 91 -22.49 6.44 9.23
N GLU A 92 -22.31 7.58 8.62
CA GLU A 92 -22.26 7.69 7.17
C GLU A 92 -20.85 7.36 6.71
N ILE A 93 -20.75 6.48 5.71
CA ILE A 93 -19.47 6.11 5.12
C ILE A 93 -19.29 6.87 3.81
N GLU A 94 -18.24 7.68 3.74
CA GLU A 94 -17.85 8.36 2.53
C GLU A 94 -16.72 7.57 1.86
N ASP A 95 -16.94 7.18 0.60
CA ASP A 95 -15.98 6.40 -0.17
C ASP A 95 -15.23 7.31 -1.13
N ASN A 96 -13.95 7.53 -0.87
CA ASN A 96 -13.07 8.35 -1.70
C ASN A 96 -12.10 7.52 -2.53
N THR A 97 -12.44 6.26 -2.80
CA THR A 97 -11.56 5.34 -3.56
C THR A 97 -11.24 5.89 -4.94
N SER A 98 -12.17 6.55 -5.62
CA SER A 98 -11.91 7.12 -6.95
C SER A 98 -10.87 8.24 -6.90
N LEU A 99 -10.83 9.03 -5.84
CA LEU A 99 -9.81 10.06 -5.65
C LEU A 99 -8.43 9.43 -5.37
N LEU A 100 -8.41 8.34 -4.59
CA LEU A 100 -7.19 7.58 -4.36
C LEU A 100 -6.66 6.99 -5.67
N ILE A 101 -7.53 6.37 -6.46
CA ILE A 101 -7.15 5.79 -7.76
C ILE A 101 -6.57 6.87 -8.68
N SER A 102 -7.16 8.06 -8.71
CA SER A 102 -6.65 9.18 -9.49
C SER A 102 -5.22 9.55 -9.08
N ALA A 103 -4.94 9.55 -7.78
CA ALA A 103 -3.58 9.81 -7.28
C ALA A 103 -2.59 8.73 -7.73
N LEU A 104 -3.00 7.46 -7.70
CA LEU A 104 -2.16 6.35 -8.15
C LEU A 104 -1.85 6.45 -9.65
N GLU A 105 -2.84 6.82 -10.45
CA GLU A 105 -2.66 7.01 -11.89
C GLU A 105 -1.70 8.17 -12.18
N HIS A 106 -1.83 9.27 -11.44
CA HIS A 106 -0.89 10.40 -11.54
C HIS A 106 0.53 10.00 -11.18
N ALA A 107 0.70 9.14 -10.18
CA ALA A 107 2.01 8.64 -9.79
C ALA A 107 2.57 7.59 -10.76
N GLY A 108 1.72 7.04 -11.63
CA GLY A 108 2.09 5.91 -12.50
C GLY A 108 2.26 4.61 -11.72
N THR A 109 1.55 4.46 -10.61
CA THR A 109 1.66 3.27 -9.75
C THR A 109 0.68 2.20 -10.18
N PRO A 110 1.16 0.98 -10.56
CA PRO A 110 0.26 -0.15 -10.81
C PRO A 110 -0.44 -0.56 -9.52
N TYR A 111 -1.68 -0.97 -9.62
CA TYR A 111 -2.46 -1.38 -8.45
C TYR A 111 -3.47 -2.46 -8.81
N CYS A 112 -3.97 -3.16 -7.77
CA CYS A 112 -5.07 -4.11 -7.88
C CYS A 112 -6.21 -3.64 -6.98
N LEU A 113 -7.44 -3.93 -7.38
CA LEU A 113 -8.57 -3.74 -6.48
C LEU A 113 -8.51 -4.83 -5.39
N HIS A 114 -8.76 -4.46 -4.16
CA HIS A 114 -8.65 -5.37 -3.02
C HIS A 114 -9.65 -4.99 -1.94
N ASN A 115 -10.65 -5.83 -1.73
CA ASN A 115 -11.71 -5.58 -0.73
C ASN A 115 -12.29 -4.17 -0.89
N ASP A 116 -12.23 -3.35 0.16
CA ASP A 116 -12.76 -1.98 0.17
C ASP A 116 -11.77 -0.93 -0.32
N GLY A 117 -10.68 -1.35 -0.94
CA GLY A 117 -9.62 -0.41 -1.35
C GLY A 117 -8.78 -0.96 -2.47
N ILE A 118 -7.48 -0.68 -2.39
CA ILE A 118 -6.53 -1.10 -3.40
C ILE A 118 -5.33 -1.77 -2.75
N ARG A 119 -4.62 -2.57 -3.56
CA ARG A 119 -3.33 -3.15 -3.16
C ARG A 119 -2.25 -2.72 -4.14
N ILE A 120 -1.14 -2.27 -3.57
CA ILE A 120 0.08 -1.93 -4.29
C ILE A 120 1.13 -2.99 -3.96
N TRP A 121 1.78 -3.52 -4.99
CA TRP A 121 2.83 -4.52 -4.83
C TRP A 121 4.20 -3.86 -4.95
N GLY A 122 5.03 -4.00 -3.93
CA GLY A 122 6.44 -3.63 -4.03
C GLY A 122 7.25 -4.73 -4.69
N TYR A 123 6.88 -5.98 -4.42
CA TYR A 123 7.56 -7.19 -4.92
C TYR A 123 6.54 -8.29 -5.19
N LEU A 124 6.91 -9.20 -6.10
CA LEU A 124 6.12 -10.38 -6.41
C LEU A 124 6.94 -11.64 -6.16
N ARG A 125 6.41 -12.55 -5.35
CA ARG A 125 7.00 -13.87 -5.14
C ARG A 125 6.67 -14.80 -6.31
N PRO A 126 7.47 -15.88 -6.52
CA PRO A 126 7.15 -16.86 -7.57
C PRO A 126 5.71 -17.37 -7.44
N GLY A 127 5.01 -17.46 -8.55
CA GLY A 127 3.63 -17.93 -8.57
C GLY A 127 2.56 -16.90 -8.26
N VAL A 128 2.94 -15.69 -7.87
CA VAL A 128 1.98 -14.60 -7.63
C VAL A 128 1.78 -13.82 -8.91
N SER A 129 0.53 -13.79 -9.41
CA SER A 129 0.15 -13.08 -10.63
C SER A 129 -1.02 -12.15 -10.32
N PRO A 130 -0.74 -10.89 -9.97
CA PRO A 130 -1.81 -9.96 -9.62
C PRO A 130 -2.72 -9.65 -10.81
N GLU A 131 -4.00 -9.43 -10.51
CA GLU A 131 -4.94 -8.90 -11.50
C GLU A 131 -4.84 -7.37 -11.48
N TRP A 132 -3.96 -6.83 -12.32
CA TRP A 132 -3.76 -5.39 -12.38
C TRP A 132 -5.03 -4.68 -12.86
N ALA A 133 -5.38 -3.60 -12.17
CA ALA A 133 -6.48 -2.76 -12.61
C ALA A 133 -6.08 -2.02 -13.88
N HIS A 134 -7.02 -1.95 -14.83
CA HIS A 134 -6.82 -1.23 -16.08
C HIS A 134 -7.58 0.09 -16.05
N THR A 135 -6.94 1.11 -16.56
CA THR A 135 -7.53 2.44 -16.68
C THR A 135 -7.99 2.68 -18.11
#